data_fa49dfe04e4d10cbe7aff48393568080
#
_entry.id   fa49dfe04e4d10cbe7aff48393568080
#
_cell.length_a   1.000
_cell.length_b   1.000
_cell.length_c   1.000
_cell.angle_alpha   90.00
_cell.angle_beta   90.00
_cell.angle_gamma   90.00
#
_symmetry.space_group_name_H-M   'P 1'
#
loop_
_entity.id
_entity.type
_entity.pdbx_description
1 polymer ?
#
loop_
_entity_poly.entity_id
_entity_poly.type
_entity_poly.pdbx_seq_one_letter_code
_entity_poly.pdbx_strand_id
1 'polypeptide(L)'
;MQSVKLGVGDKIMTQESSSWQQIVAKYQHPQRLKSIWQLVNTLIPYAILWFLMVQSLQVSYWLTFVLSIIAAGFLIRLFIIFHDCGHGSFFKSHKANFFWGYVTGVLTFTPYYYWWHSHAQHHACAGDLDHRGIGDVWTMTVEEYLKASRKTKIIYRVARNPFVLFVIAPAVLFLILHRLPTKEKGGRANKSIYFTNLGILGMAIIMSLIMGWKTYLMFQIPVVMMSASLGVWLFYVQHQFEGVYWERQEKWDYVTEALKGSSFFKLPKVLQWFTGNIGFHHIHHLSPRIPNYNLERCHNENPLFQNIKPITFFTSFKSLAFRLWDEQNQRLVGFDYLKQLKKS
;
A
#
# COMPACT_ATOMS: atom_id res chain seq x y z
N MET A 1 16.00 -42.79 -23.53
CA MET A 1 16.01 -41.34 -23.54
C MET A 1 14.93 -40.84 -24.47
N GLN A 2 13.73 -40.61 -23.96
CA GLN A 2 12.65 -40.01 -24.73
C GLN A 2 12.70 -38.49 -24.57
N SER A 3 12.93 -37.79 -25.67
CA SER A 3 12.86 -36.32 -25.71
C SER A 3 11.39 -35.88 -25.63
N VAL A 4 10.99 -35.30 -24.52
CA VAL A 4 9.70 -34.65 -24.39
C VAL A 4 9.73 -33.35 -25.22
N LYS A 5 8.93 -33.31 -26.30
CA LYS A 5 8.71 -32.10 -27.09
C LYS A 5 7.86 -31.13 -26.27
N LEU A 6 8.45 -30.04 -25.77
CA LEU A 6 7.73 -28.93 -25.20
C LEU A 6 6.77 -28.32 -26.23
N GLY A 7 5.51 -28.12 -25.85
CA GLY A 7 4.46 -27.60 -26.72
C GLY A 7 4.71 -26.11 -27.10
N VAL A 8 4.08 -25.67 -28.19
CA VAL A 8 4.20 -24.32 -28.75
C VAL A 8 3.83 -23.24 -27.72
N GLY A 9 2.92 -23.55 -26.78
CA GLY A 9 2.53 -22.68 -25.69
C GLY A 9 3.66 -22.36 -24.70
N ASP A 10 4.48 -23.35 -24.34
CA ASP A 10 5.61 -23.20 -23.41
C ASP A 10 6.73 -22.35 -24.01
N LYS A 11 6.93 -22.38 -25.32
CA LYS A 11 7.92 -21.55 -26.01
C LYS A 11 7.51 -20.07 -26.07
N ILE A 12 6.22 -19.79 -26.20
CA ILE A 12 5.69 -18.39 -26.19
C ILE A 12 5.85 -17.79 -24.81
N MET A 13 5.49 -18.52 -23.73
CA MET A 13 5.62 -18.06 -22.35
C MET A 13 7.08 -17.79 -21.94
N THR A 14 8.03 -18.62 -22.36
CA THR A 14 9.46 -18.42 -22.07
C THR A 14 10.07 -17.23 -22.82
N GLN A 15 9.57 -16.90 -24.00
CA GLN A 15 10.03 -15.76 -24.79
C GLN A 15 9.43 -14.44 -24.30
N GLU A 16 8.17 -14.44 -23.82
CA GLU A 16 7.55 -13.27 -23.17
C GLU A 16 8.14 -12.99 -21.79
N SER A 17 8.49 -14.01 -20.98
CA SER A 17 9.10 -13.83 -19.67
C SER A 17 10.47 -13.15 -19.74
N SER A 18 11.27 -13.40 -20.76
CA SER A 18 12.56 -12.70 -20.96
C SER A 18 12.38 -11.25 -21.43
N SER A 19 11.24 -10.88 -22.00
CA SER A 19 10.99 -9.54 -22.55
C SER A 19 10.62 -8.50 -21.46
N TRP A 20 9.76 -8.84 -20.50
CA TRP A 20 9.34 -7.88 -19.47
C TRP A 20 10.48 -7.48 -18.52
N GLN A 21 11.37 -8.41 -18.17
CA GLN A 21 12.54 -8.14 -17.34
C GLN A 21 13.47 -7.13 -18.00
N GLN A 22 13.71 -7.24 -19.31
CA GLN A 22 14.51 -6.27 -20.07
C GLN A 22 13.83 -4.90 -20.14
N ILE A 23 12.51 -4.88 -20.24
CA ILE A 23 11.72 -3.64 -20.22
C ILE A 23 11.90 -2.93 -18.89
N VAL A 24 11.61 -3.60 -17.76
CA VAL A 24 11.62 -2.98 -16.44
C VAL A 24 13.03 -2.60 -15.97
N ALA A 25 14.08 -3.33 -16.40
CA ALA A 25 15.47 -3.07 -16.04
C ALA A 25 15.92 -1.64 -16.38
N LYS A 26 15.40 -1.06 -17.47
CA LYS A 26 15.70 0.33 -17.89
C LYS A 26 15.28 1.39 -16.86
N TYR A 27 14.30 1.08 -16.00
CA TYR A 27 13.68 2.02 -15.05
C TYR A 27 14.10 1.77 -13.60
N GLN A 28 14.82 0.67 -13.32
CA GLN A 28 15.27 0.28 -11.97
C GLN A 28 16.46 1.10 -11.43
N HIS A 29 16.88 2.13 -12.14
CA HIS A 29 18.06 2.93 -11.76
C HIS A 29 17.66 4.17 -10.95
N PRO A 30 17.95 4.21 -9.63
CA PRO A 30 17.68 5.39 -8.81
C PRO A 30 18.50 6.60 -9.29
N GLN A 31 17.84 7.76 -9.38
CA GLN A 31 18.44 9.03 -9.78
C GLN A 31 18.55 9.95 -8.56
N ARG A 32 19.78 10.17 -8.07
CA ARG A 32 20.04 10.92 -6.83
C ARG A 32 19.32 12.27 -6.78
N LEU A 33 19.36 13.03 -7.87
CA LEU A 33 18.70 14.34 -7.92
C LEU A 33 17.19 14.26 -7.79
N LYS A 34 16.55 13.28 -8.44
CA LYS A 34 15.10 13.07 -8.30
C LYS A 34 14.72 12.65 -6.89
N SER A 35 15.50 11.75 -6.27
CA SER A 35 15.26 11.33 -4.89
C SER A 35 15.40 12.49 -3.90
N ILE A 36 16.47 13.30 -4.02
CA ILE A 36 16.67 14.48 -3.17
C ILE A 36 15.55 15.50 -3.42
N TRP A 37 15.22 15.78 -4.68
CA TRP A 37 14.15 16.72 -5.03
C TRP A 37 12.80 16.28 -4.45
N GLN A 38 12.48 14.97 -4.50
CA GLN A 38 11.25 14.45 -3.92
C GLN A 38 11.24 14.59 -2.39
N LEU A 39 12.36 14.38 -1.70
CA LEU A 39 12.46 14.66 -0.26
C LEU A 39 12.24 16.14 0.03
N VAL A 40 12.91 17.02 -0.68
CA VAL A 40 12.85 18.47 -0.47
C VAL A 40 11.43 19.00 -0.71
N ASN A 41 10.82 18.64 -1.87
CA ASN A 41 9.48 19.10 -2.22
C ASN A 41 8.36 18.40 -1.44
N THR A 42 8.71 17.48 -0.54
CA THR A 42 7.76 16.83 0.37
C THR A 42 7.97 17.33 1.80
N LEU A 43 9.18 17.30 2.33
CA LEU A 43 9.47 17.66 3.73
C LEU A 43 9.33 19.16 3.99
N ILE A 44 9.80 20.01 3.08
CA ILE A 44 9.72 21.47 3.29
C ILE A 44 8.26 21.95 3.28
N PRO A 45 7.42 21.65 2.28
CA PRO A 45 6.01 22.03 2.34
C PRO A 45 5.25 21.40 3.52
N TYR A 46 5.60 20.16 3.90
CA TYR A 46 5.02 19.53 5.09
C TYR A 46 5.33 20.32 6.36
N ALA A 47 6.58 20.74 6.56
CA ALA A 47 6.97 21.59 7.69
C ALA A 47 6.29 22.98 7.66
N ILE A 48 6.18 23.59 6.48
CA ILE A 48 5.45 24.85 6.29
C ILE A 48 3.98 24.69 6.64
N LEU A 49 3.34 23.58 6.26
CA LEU A 49 1.94 23.31 6.63
C LEU A 49 1.76 23.22 8.15
N TRP A 50 2.69 22.57 8.87
CA TRP A 50 2.66 22.55 10.33
C TRP A 50 2.71 23.95 10.94
N PHE A 51 3.60 24.81 10.42
CA PHE A 51 3.66 26.21 10.83
C PHE A 51 2.35 26.95 10.52
N LEU A 52 1.81 26.80 9.31
CA LEU A 52 0.55 27.43 8.91
C LEU A 52 -0.64 26.93 9.74
N MET A 53 -0.68 25.65 10.12
CA MET A 53 -1.72 25.13 11.01
C MET A 53 -1.69 25.81 12.40
N VAL A 54 -0.50 26.10 12.94
CA VAL A 54 -0.38 26.85 14.20
C VAL A 54 -0.93 28.26 14.03
N GLN A 55 -0.54 28.97 12.97
CA GLN A 55 -1.03 30.34 12.69
C GLN A 55 -2.54 30.38 12.43
N SER A 56 -3.07 29.37 11.74
CA SER A 56 -4.48 29.30 11.39
C SER A 56 -5.43 29.13 12.58
N LEU A 57 -4.95 28.65 13.73
CA LEU A 57 -5.75 28.57 14.95
C LEU A 57 -6.22 29.95 15.45
N GLN A 58 -5.46 31.01 15.17
CA GLN A 58 -5.83 32.38 15.52
C GLN A 58 -6.95 32.94 14.60
N VAL A 59 -7.17 32.27 13.45
CA VAL A 59 -8.17 32.68 12.47
C VAL A 59 -9.41 31.79 12.54
N SER A 60 -9.24 30.47 12.38
CA SER A 60 -10.35 29.51 12.39
C SER A 60 -9.84 28.07 12.48
N TYR A 61 -10.45 27.26 13.35
CA TYR A 61 -10.20 25.80 13.39
C TYR A 61 -10.55 25.10 12.07
N TRP A 62 -11.54 25.58 11.33
CA TRP A 62 -11.88 25.02 10.01
C TRP A 62 -10.76 25.21 9.00
N LEU A 63 -10.08 26.34 9.03
CA LEU A 63 -8.89 26.54 8.19
C LEU A 63 -7.78 25.55 8.59
N THR A 64 -7.55 25.36 9.88
CA THR A 64 -6.61 24.36 10.40
C THR A 64 -6.97 22.94 9.92
N PHE A 65 -8.26 22.61 9.95
CA PHE A 65 -8.74 21.30 9.48
C PHE A 65 -8.47 21.10 7.98
N VAL A 66 -8.73 22.09 7.14
CA VAL A 66 -8.41 22.03 5.70
C VAL A 66 -6.90 21.87 5.46
N LEU A 67 -6.07 22.60 6.20
CA LEU A 67 -4.61 22.44 6.13
C LEU A 67 -4.17 21.04 6.57
N SER A 68 -4.85 20.44 7.56
CA SER A 68 -4.59 19.06 8.00
C SER A 68 -4.87 18.02 6.92
N ILE A 69 -5.88 18.23 6.07
CA ILE A 69 -6.15 17.36 4.90
C ILE A 69 -4.98 17.41 3.91
N ILE A 70 -4.47 18.60 3.64
CA ILE A 70 -3.32 18.77 2.74
C ILE A 70 -2.07 18.13 3.37
N ALA A 71 -1.84 18.34 4.66
CA ALA A 71 -0.73 17.72 5.41
C ALA A 71 -0.82 16.18 5.39
N ALA A 72 -2.03 15.61 5.48
CA ALA A 72 -2.23 14.17 5.33
C ALA A 72 -1.83 13.67 3.94
N GLY A 73 -2.08 14.42 2.88
CA GLY A 73 -1.58 14.14 1.52
C GLY A 73 -0.04 14.08 1.47
N PHE A 74 0.65 15.04 2.08
CA PHE A 74 2.11 15.01 2.21
C PHE A 74 2.60 13.82 3.04
N LEU A 75 1.88 13.43 4.08
CA LEU A 75 2.22 12.27 4.90
C LEU A 75 2.08 10.96 4.10
N ILE A 76 1.07 10.84 3.22
CA ILE A 76 0.98 9.73 2.26
C ILE A 76 2.21 9.72 1.35
N ARG A 77 2.61 10.87 0.81
CA ARG A 77 3.79 10.96 -0.05
C ARG A 77 5.08 10.57 0.68
N LEU A 78 5.22 10.94 1.95
CA LEU A 78 6.31 10.48 2.82
C LEU A 78 6.27 8.96 3.01
N PHE A 79 5.08 8.38 3.14
CA PHE A 79 4.93 6.93 3.20
C PHE A 79 5.38 6.24 1.91
N ILE A 80 5.15 6.83 0.72
CA ILE A 80 5.66 6.25 -0.53
C ILE A 80 7.19 6.38 -0.64
N ILE A 81 7.80 7.44 -0.12
CA ILE A 81 9.27 7.52 0.00
C ILE A 81 9.79 6.43 0.95
N PHE A 82 9.14 6.25 2.11
CA PHE A 82 9.43 5.19 3.06
C PHE A 82 9.33 3.79 2.40
N HIS A 83 8.27 3.55 1.66
CA HIS A 83 7.99 2.34 0.92
C HIS A 83 9.10 2.00 -0.09
N ASP A 84 9.51 2.96 -0.92
CA ASP A 84 10.59 2.77 -1.88
C ASP A 84 11.95 2.56 -1.20
N CYS A 85 12.18 3.22 -0.06
CA CYS A 85 13.34 2.92 0.79
C CYS A 85 13.34 1.47 1.27
N GLY A 86 12.17 0.92 1.62
CA GLY A 86 11.97 -0.49 1.97
C GLY A 86 12.37 -1.44 0.84
N HIS A 87 11.99 -1.13 -0.39
CA HIS A 87 12.40 -1.89 -1.59
C HIS A 87 13.84 -1.66 -2.01
N GLY A 88 14.56 -0.71 -1.37
CA GLY A 88 15.91 -0.32 -1.77
C GLY A 88 15.97 0.39 -3.14
N SER A 89 14.84 0.88 -3.62
CA SER A 89 14.67 1.50 -4.93
C SER A 89 14.84 3.01 -4.94
N PHE A 90 14.67 3.70 -3.79
CA PHE A 90 14.66 5.17 -3.74
C PHE A 90 16.05 5.79 -3.97
N PHE A 91 17.09 5.24 -3.35
CA PHE A 91 18.47 5.62 -3.55
C PHE A 91 19.31 4.43 -4.02
N LYS A 92 20.42 4.70 -4.75
CA LYS A 92 21.41 3.67 -5.07
C LYS A 92 22.12 3.14 -3.82
N SER A 93 22.29 3.97 -2.79
CA SER A 93 22.96 3.63 -1.53
C SER A 93 21.99 2.93 -0.56
N HIS A 94 22.31 1.71 -0.15
CA HIS A 94 21.57 1.00 0.89
C HIS A 94 21.54 1.76 2.23
N LYS A 95 22.65 2.42 2.60
CA LYS A 95 22.73 3.24 3.82
C LYS A 95 21.77 4.44 3.75
N ALA A 96 21.63 5.07 2.58
CA ALA A 96 20.70 6.17 2.39
C ALA A 96 19.23 5.70 2.45
N ASN A 97 18.90 4.58 1.82
CA ASN A 97 17.56 3.97 1.93
C ASN A 97 17.24 3.62 3.39
N PHE A 98 18.18 3.04 4.11
CA PHE A 98 18.01 2.69 5.51
C PHE A 98 17.77 3.94 6.38
N PHE A 99 18.60 4.96 6.26
CA PHE A 99 18.49 6.21 7.00
C PHE A 99 17.14 6.90 6.75
N TRP A 100 16.82 7.15 5.46
CA TRP A 100 15.57 7.82 5.10
C TRP A 100 14.34 6.96 5.37
N GLY A 101 14.46 5.64 5.26
CA GLY A 101 13.41 4.71 5.66
C GLY A 101 13.07 4.83 7.16
N TYR A 102 14.06 4.95 8.05
CA TYR A 102 13.79 5.20 9.47
C TYR A 102 13.23 6.59 9.74
N VAL A 103 13.79 7.65 9.13
CA VAL A 103 13.30 9.02 9.31
C VAL A 103 11.83 9.13 8.87
N THR A 104 11.52 8.69 7.65
CA THR A 104 10.14 8.72 7.14
C THR A 104 9.22 7.74 7.87
N GLY A 105 9.76 6.62 8.37
CA GLY A 105 9.04 5.66 9.21
C GLY A 105 8.59 6.25 10.55
N VAL A 106 9.42 7.09 11.20
CA VAL A 106 9.03 7.83 12.40
C VAL A 106 7.89 8.80 12.08
N LEU A 107 8.02 9.58 11.00
CA LEU A 107 7.00 10.55 10.58
C LEU A 107 5.66 9.89 10.24
N THR A 108 5.70 8.71 9.63
CA THR A 108 4.51 7.93 9.20
C THR A 108 4.05 6.89 10.22
N PHE A 109 4.62 6.89 11.43
CA PHE A 109 4.27 5.94 12.50
C PHE A 109 4.45 4.47 12.09
N THR A 110 5.43 4.18 11.23
CA THR A 110 5.63 2.84 10.68
C THR A 110 7.03 2.31 10.96
N PRO A 111 7.18 1.20 11.70
CA PRO A 111 8.50 0.61 11.97
C PRO A 111 9.14 0.05 10.71
N TYR A 112 10.28 0.62 10.31
CA TYR A 112 10.88 0.39 9.00
C TYR A 112 11.13 -1.08 8.66
N TYR A 113 11.94 -1.79 9.49
CA TYR A 113 12.31 -3.17 9.20
C TYR A 113 11.13 -4.14 9.32
N TYR A 114 10.25 -3.93 10.30
CA TYR A 114 9.06 -4.75 10.48
C TYR A 114 8.13 -4.65 9.26
N TRP A 115 7.84 -3.42 8.83
CA TRP A 115 6.97 -3.18 7.69
C TRP A 115 7.59 -3.70 6.38
N TRP A 116 8.88 -3.42 6.15
CA TRP A 116 9.60 -3.91 4.96
C TRP A 116 9.51 -5.42 4.82
N HIS A 117 9.75 -6.17 5.91
CA HIS A 117 9.68 -7.63 5.88
C HIS A 117 8.26 -8.13 5.58
N SER A 118 7.23 -7.58 6.23
CA SER A 118 5.83 -7.92 5.99
C SER A 118 5.40 -7.57 4.55
N HIS A 119 5.85 -6.42 4.03
CA HIS A 119 5.53 -5.98 2.69
C HIS A 119 6.25 -6.80 1.59
N ALA A 120 7.48 -7.25 1.86
CA ALA A 120 8.17 -8.17 0.97
C ALA A 120 7.45 -9.53 0.87
N GLN A 121 6.88 -10.02 1.98
CA GLN A 121 6.03 -11.22 1.98
C GLN A 121 4.74 -10.99 1.19
N HIS A 122 4.10 -9.82 1.34
CA HIS A 122 2.95 -9.45 0.52
C HIS A 122 3.26 -9.53 -0.98
N HIS A 123 4.36 -8.94 -1.44
CA HIS A 123 4.77 -9.05 -2.85
C HIS A 123 5.06 -10.49 -3.33
N ALA A 124 5.49 -11.35 -2.43
CA ALA A 124 5.80 -12.74 -2.78
C ALA A 124 4.56 -13.62 -2.92
N CYS A 125 3.42 -13.26 -2.29
CA CYS A 125 2.23 -14.11 -2.25
C CYS A 125 0.90 -13.35 -2.48
N ALA A 126 0.96 -12.11 -3.00
CA ALA A 126 -0.25 -11.40 -3.38
C ALA A 126 -1.08 -12.22 -4.38
N GLY A 127 -2.40 -12.27 -4.22
CA GLY A 127 -3.28 -13.06 -5.08
C GLY A 127 -3.18 -14.59 -4.92
N ASP A 128 -2.30 -15.11 -4.05
CA ASP A 128 -2.20 -16.54 -3.72
C ASP A 128 -3.21 -16.89 -2.60
N LEU A 129 -4.22 -17.68 -2.94
CA LEU A 129 -5.28 -18.08 -2.01
C LEU A 129 -4.79 -18.97 -0.86
N ASP A 130 -3.69 -19.69 -1.03
CA ASP A 130 -3.17 -20.61 -0.02
C ASP A 130 -2.20 -19.91 0.94
N HIS A 131 -1.59 -18.79 0.54
CA HIS A 131 -0.64 -18.01 1.35
C HIS A 131 -1.10 -16.60 1.70
N ARG A 132 -2.39 -16.31 1.54
CA ARG A 132 -2.98 -14.99 1.88
C ARG A 132 -2.97 -14.71 3.39
N GLY A 133 -3.13 -13.45 3.76
CA GLY A 133 -3.26 -12.99 5.15
C GLY A 133 -2.02 -12.34 5.72
N ILE A 134 -0.91 -12.27 4.97
CA ILE A 134 0.30 -11.55 5.36
C ILE A 134 0.34 -10.22 4.59
N GLY A 135 0.06 -9.13 5.30
CA GLY A 135 0.01 -7.80 4.67
C GLY A 135 -1.21 -7.56 3.78
N ASP A 136 -2.17 -8.48 3.77
CA ASP A 136 -3.38 -8.43 2.94
C ASP A 136 -4.62 -8.06 3.75
N VAL A 137 -5.64 -7.60 3.03
CA VAL A 137 -6.98 -7.47 3.60
C VAL A 137 -7.61 -8.86 3.71
N TRP A 138 -8.03 -9.25 4.92
CA TRP A 138 -8.65 -10.55 5.16
C TRP A 138 -9.81 -10.80 4.19
N THR A 139 -9.64 -11.74 3.28
CA THR A 139 -10.63 -12.12 2.26
C THR A 139 -10.86 -13.62 2.31
N MET A 140 -12.09 -14.03 2.60
CA MET A 140 -12.53 -15.42 2.56
C MET A 140 -13.09 -15.75 1.18
N THR A 141 -12.96 -17.03 0.77
CA THR A 141 -13.73 -17.53 -0.36
C THR A 141 -15.20 -17.67 0.03
N VAL A 142 -16.09 -17.74 -0.96
CA VAL A 142 -17.52 -18.01 -0.73
C VAL A 142 -17.70 -19.31 0.03
N GLU A 143 -16.96 -20.36 -0.35
CA GLU A 143 -17.04 -21.67 0.28
C GLU A 143 -16.59 -21.64 1.74
N GLU A 144 -15.42 -21.02 2.02
CA GLU A 144 -14.92 -20.83 3.39
C GLU A 144 -15.93 -20.07 4.26
N TYR A 145 -16.51 -19.01 3.71
CA TYR A 145 -17.51 -18.22 4.43
C TYR A 145 -18.76 -19.05 4.72
N LEU A 146 -19.25 -19.86 3.77
CA LEU A 146 -20.43 -20.71 3.98
C LEU A 146 -20.17 -21.78 5.05
N LYS A 147 -18.98 -22.38 5.09
CA LYS A 147 -18.55 -23.39 6.08
C LYS A 147 -18.20 -22.80 7.45
N ALA A 148 -17.89 -21.50 7.52
CA ALA A 148 -17.44 -20.85 8.75
C ALA A 148 -18.49 -20.87 9.86
N SER A 149 -18.05 -20.84 11.13
CA SER A 149 -18.92 -20.72 12.29
C SER A 149 -19.69 -19.39 12.29
N ARG A 150 -20.82 -19.34 12.99
CA ARG A 150 -21.60 -18.10 13.15
C ARG A 150 -20.77 -16.96 13.73
N LYS A 151 -19.90 -17.26 14.70
CA LYS A 151 -18.98 -16.29 15.30
C LYS A 151 -18.01 -15.73 14.26
N THR A 152 -17.36 -16.61 13.48
CA THR A 152 -16.43 -16.20 12.41
C THR A 152 -17.11 -15.33 11.35
N LYS A 153 -18.33 -15.69 10.93
CA LYS A 153 -19.13 -14.89 9.99
C LYS A 153 -19.42 -13.49 10.51
N ILE A 154 -19.74 -13.35 11.80
CA ILE A 154 -19.98 -12.03 12.41
C ILE A 154 -18.69 -11.22 12.45
N ILE A 155 -17.58 -11.79 12.94
CA ILE A 155 -16.27 -11.13 12.99
C ILE A 155 -15.86 -10.69 11.59
N TYR A 156 -15.98 -11.55 10.58
CA TYR A 156 -15.66 -11.25 9.21
C TYR A 156 -16.49 -10.07 8.65
N ARG A 157 -17.81 -10.07 8.89
CA ARG A 157 -18.69 -8.96 8.47
C ARG A 157 -18.31 -7.64 9.12
N VAL A 158 -17.94 -7.66 10.40
CA VAL A 158 -17.45 -6.47 11.11
C VAL A 158 -16.12 -6.02 10.52
N ALA A 159 -15.17 -6.92 10.34
CA ALA A 159 -13.85 -6.59 9.76
C ALA A 159 -13.96 -6.03 8.32
N ARG A 160 -14.94 -6.49 7.54
CA ARG A 160 -15.18 -6.04 6.17
C ARG A 160 -16.17 -4.86 6.07
N ASN A 161 -16.64 -4.32 7.20
CA ASN A 161 -17.42 -3.08 7.22
C ASN A 161 -16.52 -1.90 6.80
N PRO A 162 -16.94 -1.02 5.88
CA PRO A 162 -16.10 0.07 5.40
C PRO A 162 -15.60 1.02 6.50
N PHE A 163 -16.44 1.34 7.48
CA PHE A 163 -16.02 2.20 8.59
C PHE A 163 -14.95 1.51 9.45
N VAL A 164 -15.12 0.23 9.76
CA VAL A 164 -14.10 -0.54 10.50
C VAL A 164 -12.83 -0.65 9.68
N LEU A 165 -12.93 -0.99 8.39
CA LEU A 165 -11.79 -1.23 7.51
C LEU A 165 -10.96 0.03 7.23
N PHE A 166 -11.62 1.20 7.06
CA PHE A 166 -10.93 2.43 6.65
C PHE A 166 -10.76 3.47 7.76
N VAL A 167 -11.39 3.29 8.92
CA VAL A 167 -11.24 4.23 10.04
C VAL A 167 -10.66 3.53 11.27
N ILE A 168 -11.31 2.46 11.74
CA ILE A 168 -10.89 1.79 12.98
C ILE A 168 -9.61 0.98 12.78
N ALA A 169 -9.55 0.14 11.73
CA ALA A 169 -8.40 -0.73 11.50
C ALA A 169 -7.09 0.05 11.25
N PRO A 170 -7.06 1.14 10.46
CA PRO A 170 -5.86 1.97 10.33
C PRO A 170 -5.43 2.59 11.67
N ALA A 171 -6.37 3.11 12.48
CA ALA A 171 -6.06 3.64 13.79
C ALA A 171 -5.41 2.58 14.70
N VAL A 172 -6.02 1.41 14.79
CA VAL A 172 -5.48 0.29 15.58
C VAL A 172 -4.12 -0.14 15.05
N LEU A 173 -3.97 -0.27 13.72
CA LEU A 173 -2.73 -0.71 13.10
C LEU A 173 -1.57 0.28 13.39
N PHE A 174 -1.74 1.56 13.04
CA PHE A 174 -0.65 2.54 13.11
C PHE A 174 -0.40 3.07 14.52
N LEU A 175 -1.42 3.21 15.37
CA LEU A 175 -1.26 3.77 16.71
C LEU A 175 -1.01 2.70 17.80
N ILE A 176 -1.39 1.44 17.56
CA ILE A 176 -1.30 0.37 18.56
C ILE A 176 -0.43 -0.80 18.07
N LEU A 177 -0.85 -1.53 17.02
CA LEU A 177 -0.19 -2.78 16.63
C LEU A 177 1.24 -2.58 16.14
N HIS A 178 1.52 -1.49 15.45
CA HIS A 178 2.88 -1.13 15.05
C HIS A 178 3.75 -0.68 16.22
N ARG A 179 3.18 -0.43 17.42
CA ARG A 179 3.92 -0.05 18.64
C ARG A 179 4.33 -1.25 19.48
N LEU A 180 3.69 -2.40 19.26
CA LEU A 180 3.86 -3.57 20.12
C LEU A 180 4.83 -4.58 19.51
N PRO A 181 5.99 -4.86 20.16
CA PRO A 181 6.84 -5.98 19.78
C PRO A 181 6.16 -7.32 20.13
N THR A 182 6.40 -8.35 19.34
CA THR A 182 5.94 -9.72 19.63
C THR A 182 7.05 -10.72 19.32
N LYS A 183 6.95 -11.95 19.87
CA LYS A 183 7.94 -12.99 19.63
C LYS A 183 7.95 -13.41 18.14
N GLU A 184 6.80 -13.47 17.50
CA GLU A 184 6.65 -13.86 16.09
C GLU A 184 7.34 -12.88 15.12
N LYS A 185 7.44 -11.60 15.48
CA LYS A 185 8.09 -10.58 14.64
C LYS A 185 9.60 -10.72 14.53
N GLY A 186 10.25 -11.44 15.47
CA GLY A 186 11.70 -11.63 15.50
C GLY A 186 12.51 -10.42 15.97
N GLY A 187 13.79 -10.64 16.25
CA GLY A 187 14.65 -9.66 16.92
C GLY A 187 14.89 -8.36 16.16
N ARG A 188 15.11 -8.43 14.82
CA ARG A 188 15.33 -7.23 13.99
C ARG A 188 14.07 -6.38 13.84
N ALA A 189 12.92 -7.03 13.65
CA ALA A 189 11.64 -6.34 13.56
C ALA A 189 11.30 -5.63 14.89
N ASN A 190 11.49 -6.31 16.02
CA ASN A 190 11.27 -5.73 17.35
C ASN A 190 12.21 -4.55 17.64
N LYS A 191 13.50 -4.64 17.29
CA LYS A 191 14.42 -3.49 17.37
C LYS A 191 13.92 -2.30 16.56
N SER A 192 13.42 -2.54 15.34
CA SER A 192 12.83 -1.50 14.50
C SER A 192 11.63 -0.83 15.17
N ILE A 193 10.78 -1.60 15.86
CA ILE A 193 9.64 -1.07 16.61
C ILE A 193 10.12 -0.17 17.76
N TYR A 194 11.09 -0.60 18.56
CA TYR A 194 11.66 0.22 19.65
C TYR A 194 12.28 1.52 19.13
N PHE A 195 13.10 1.47 18.07
CA PHE A 195 13.69 2.68 17.48
C PHE A 195 12.65 3.65 16.95
N THR A 196 11.62 3.13 16.26
CA THR A 196 10.53 3.97 15.76
C THR A 196 9.73 4.58 16.92
N ASN A 197 9.45 3.83 17.99
CA ASN A 197 8.74 4.33 19.16
C ASN A 197 9.54 5.43 19.88
N LEU A 198 10.85 5.25 20.04
CA LEU A 198 11.73 6.28 20.59
C LEU A 198 11.78 7.52 19.71
N GLY A 199 11.84 7.35 18.38
CA GLY A 199 11.77 8.46 17.44
C GLY A 199 10.44 9.23 17.51
N ILE A 200 9.31 8.53 17.61
CA ILE A 200 7.98 9.14 17.79
C ILE A 200 7.91 9.88 19.13
N LEU A 201 8.41 9.28 20.21
CA LEU A 201 8.45 9.94 21.53
C LEU A 201 9.30 11.20 21.48
N GLY A 202 10.50 11.13 20.90
CA GLY A 202 11.37 12.31 20.73
C GLY A 202 10.70 13.41 19.89
N MET A 203 10.07 13.06 18.77
CA MET A 203 9.29 13.99 17.96
C MET A 203 8.14 14.61 18.77
N ALA A 204 7.38 13.82 19.52
CA ALA A 204 6.27 14.30 20.35
C ALA A 204 6.73 15.27 21.43
N ILE A 205 7.87 14.99 22.09
CA ILE A 205 8.47 15.90 23.09
C ILE A 205 8.88 17.21 22.41
N ILE A 206 9.64 17.18 21.32
CA ILE A 206 10.12 18.37 20.60
C ILE A 206 8.93 19.22 20.16
N MET A 207 7.94 18.63 19.49
CA MET A 207 6.78 19.37 19.00
C MET A 207 5.92 19.92 20.14
N SER A 208 5.82 19.18 21.26
CA SER A 208 5.11 19.65 22.45
C SER A 208 5.82 20.86 23.12
N LEU A 209 7.14 20.90 23.10
CA LEU A 209 7.92 22.04 23.57
C LEU A 209 7.76 23.28 22.67
N ILE A 210 7.62 23.08 21.35
CA ILE A 210 7.48 24.17 20.36
C ILE A 210 6.08 24.80 20.41
N MET A 211 5.01 23.98 20.45
CA MET A 211 3.64 24.47 20.27
C MET A 211 2.65 24.06 21.37
N GLY A 212 3.13 23.37 22.39
CA GLY A 212 2.28 22.79 23.44
C GLY A 212 1.69 21.43 23.04
N TRP A 213 1.61 20.51 24.01
CA TRP A 213 1.20 19.11 23.75
C TRP A 213 -0.25 19.01 23.24
N LYS A 214 -1.17 19.88 23.69
CA LYS A 214 -2.57 19.91 23.25
C LYS A 214 -2.66 20.26 21.75
N THR A 215 -1.96 21.32 21.34
CA THR A 215 -1.89 21.76 19.94
C THR A 215 -1.26 20.69 19.06
N TYR A 216 -0.16 20.09 19.52
CA TYR A 216 0.49 18.99 18.81
C TYR A 216 -0.47 17.81 18.56
N LEU A 217 -1.16 17.32 19.59
CA LEU A 217 -2.10 16.20 19.45
C LEU A 217 -3.30 16.58 18.57
N MET A 218 -3.80 17.82 18.69
CA MET A 218 -4.90 18.32 17.86
C MET A 218 -4.56 18.30 16.35
N PHE A 219 -3.28 18.47 15.97
CA PHE A 219 -2.84 18.37 14.57
C PHE A 219 -2.42 16.95 14.20
N GLN A 220 -1.60 16.31 15.02
CA GLN A 220 -1.00 15.01 14.72
C GLN A 220 -2.06 13.93 14.54
N ILE A 221 -3.08 13.88 15.42
CA ILE A 221 -4.09 12.83 15.35
C ILE A 221 -4.90 12.89 14.05
N PRO A 222 -5.52 14.03 13.65
CA PRO A 222 -6.21 14.13 12.37
C PRO A 222 -5.32 13.83 11.17
N VAL A 223 -4.10 14.36 11.12
CA VAL A 223 -3.17 14.15 10.00
C VAL A 223 -2.83 12.66 9.84
N VAL A 224 -2.46 11.99 10.95
CA VAL A 224 -2.13 10.55 10.91
C VAL A 224 -3.37 9.72 10.57
N MET A 225 -4.52 10.01 11.18
CA MET A 225 -5.75 9.26 10.92
C MET A 225 -6.20 9.37 9.47
N MET A 226 -6.23 10.58 8.91
CA MET A 226 -6.60 10.79 7.52
C MET A 226 -5.61 10.11 6.57
N SER A 227 -4.30 10.26 6.79
CA SER A 227 -3.30 9.62 5.94
C SER A 227 -3.34 8.10 6.02
N ALA A 228 -3.53 7.52 7.21
CA ALA A 228 -3.67 6.08 7.41
C ALA A 228 -4.92 5.53 6.71
N SER A 229 -6.07 6.21 6.86
CA SER A 229 -7.33 5.84 6.21
C SER A 229 -7.21 5.87 4.68
N LEU A 230 -6.65 6.95 4.14
CA LEU A 230 -6.42 7.09 2.70
C LEU A 230 -5.36 6.11 2.18
N GLY A 231 -4.31 5.84 2.96
CA GLY A 231 -3.28 4.85 2.64
C GLY A 231 -3.85 3.43 2.57
N VAL A 232 -4.69 3.04 3.54
CA VAL A 232 -5.39 1.75 3.51
C VAL A 232 -6.40 1.69 2.37
N TRP A 233 -7.09 2.80 2.03
CA TRP A 233 -7.94 2.88 0.84
C TRP A 233 -7.15 2.66 -0.45
N LEU A 234 -6.01 3.32 -0.62
CA LEU A 234 -5.12 3.12 -1.77
C LEU A 234 -4.72 1.65 -1.90
N PHE A 235 -4.21 1.06 -0.82
CA PHE A 235 -3.83 -0.35 -0.79
C PHE A 235 -5.00 -1.28 -1.13
N TYR A 236 -6.19 -1.01 -0.56
CA TYR A 236 -7.39 -1.81 -0.79
C TYR A 236 -7.79 -1.84 -2.26
N VAL A 237 -7.90 -0.68 -2.92
CA VAL A 237 -8.32 -0.61 -4.34
C VAL A 237 -7.26 -1.15 -5.29
N GLN A 238 -6.02 -1.27 -4.84
CA GLN A 238 -4.94 -1.84 -5.62
C GLN A 238 -5.02 -3.37 -5.72
N HIS A 239 -5.72 -4.04 -4.77
CA HIS A 239 -5.84 -5.51 -4.70
C HIS A 239 -7.28 -6.03 -4.62
N GLN A 240 -8.27 -5.15 -4.50
CA GLN A 240 -9.69 -5.51 -4.35
C GLN A 240 -10.51 -4.78 -5.41
N PHE A 241 -10.47 -5.23 -6.66
CA PHE A 241 -11.13 -4.58 -7.79
C PHE A 241 -11.80 -5.58 -8.72
N GLU A 242 -12.64 -5.09 -9.65
CA GLU A 242 -13.35 -5.91 -10.62
C GLU A 242 -12.39 -6.53 -11.63
N GLY A 243 -12.38 -7.86 -11.73
CA GLY A 243 -11.50 -8.60 -12.64
C GLY A 243 -10.09 -8.85 -12.07
N VAL A 244 -9.90 -8.66 -10.76
CA VAL A 244 -8.65 -9.02 -10.08
C VAL A 244 -8.35 -10.51 -10.24
N TYR A 245 -7.07 -10.85 -10.39
CA TYR A 245 -6.59 -12.23 -10.43
C TYR A 245 -6.28 -12.71 -9.01
N TRP A 246 -6.86 -13.83 -8.63
CA TRP A 246 -6.51 -14.63 -7.48
C TRP A 246 -6.56 -16.10 -7.86
N GLU A 247 -5.60 -16.89 -7.40
CA GLU A 247 -5.51 -18.30 -7.78
C GLU A 247 -4.90 -19.13 -6.64
N ARG A 248 -5.10 -20.46 -6.69
CA ARG A 248 -4.39 -21.40 -5.81
C ARG A 248 -2.93 -21.52 -6.20
N GLN A 249 -2.05 -21.81 -5.23
CA GLN A 249 -0.59 -21.88 -5.39
C GLN A 249 -0.17 -22.72 -6.61
N GLU A 250 -0.85 -23.83 -6.90
CA GLU A 250 -0.53 -24.71 -8.04
C GLU A 250 -0.63 -24.03 -9.42
N LYS A 251 -1.50 -23.02 -9.54
CA LYS A 251 -1.76 -22.28 -10.79
C LYS A 251 -1.36 -20.83 -10.71
N TRP A 252 -0.89 -20.38 -9.53
CA TRP A 252 -0.49 -19.01 -9.32
C TRP A 252 0.74 -18.65 -10.15
N ASP A 253 0.69 -17.52 -10.84
CA ASP A 253 1.78 -17.01 -11.67
C ASP A 253 2.11 -15.56 -11.29
N TYR A 254 3.39 -15.31 -11.01
CA TYR A 254 3.89 -14.02 -10.55
C TYR A 254 3.60 -12.87 -11.52
N VAL A 255 3.81 -13.08 -12.83
CA VAL A 255 3.63 -12.04 -13.84
C VAL A 255 2.14 -11.73 -14.03
N THR A 256 1.32 -12.77 -14.03
CA THR A 256 -0.15 -12.63 -14.11
C THR A 256 -0.69 -11.92 -12.88
N GLU A 257 -0.19 -12.26 -11.68
CA GLU A 257 -0.57 -11.54 -10.44
C GLU A 257 -0.19 -10.07 -10.54
N ALA A 258 1.07 -9.76 -10.88
CA ALA A 258 1.52 -8.39 -10.98
C ALA A 258 0.67 -7.56 -11.96
N LEU A 259 0.32 -8.11 -13.13
CA LEU A 259 -0.39 -7.38 -14.17
C LEU A 259 -1.92 -7.41 -14.04
N LYS A 260 -2.50 -8.43 -13.40
CA LYS A 260 -3.96 -8.62 -13.27
C LYS A 260 -4.43 -8.71 -11.82
N GLY A 261 -3.58 -9.06 -10.87
CA GLY A 261 -3.86 -9.08 -9.43
C GLY A 261 -3.60 -7.73 -8.76
N SER A 262 -2.82 -6.87 -9.44
CA SER A 262 -2.50 -5.51 -8.98
C SER A 262 -2.99 -4.47 -9.98
N SER A 263 -3.66 -3.42 -9.50
CA SER A 263 -4.38 -2.48 -10.38
C SER A 263 -3.51 -1.37 -10.97
N PHE A 264 -3.96 -0.81 -12.10
CA PHE A 264 -3.62 0.54 -12.52
C PHE A 264 -4.67 1.52 -11.97
N PHE A 265 -4.37 2.17 -10.84
CA PHE A 265 -5.24 3.19 -10.27
C PHE A 265 -4.91 4.57 -10.84
N LYS A 266 -5.61 4.93 -11.91
CA LYS A 266 -5.43 6.21 -12.61
C LYS A 266 -6.07 7.34 -11.83
N LEU A 267 -5.24 8.14 -11.18
CA LEU A 267 -5.63 9.31 -10.40
C LEU A 267 -5.45 10.62 -11.22
N PRO A 268 -6.20 11.69 -10.90
CA PRO A 268 -5.87 13.04 -11.34
C PRO A 268 -4.42 13.40 -10.95
N LYS A 269 -3.73 14.19 -11.78
CA LYS A 269 -2.29 14.47 -11.62
C LYS A 269 -1.90 14.98 -10.23
N VAL A 270 -2.73 15.80 -9.59
CA VAL A 270 -2.48 16.29 -8.23
C VAL A 270 -2.49 15.13 -7.23
N LEU A 271 -3.48 14.24 -7.27
CA LEU A 271 -3.56 13.07 -6.39
C LEU A 271 -2.46 12.04 -6.73
N GLN A 272 -2.15 11.87 -8.02
CA GLN A 272 -1.03 11.03 -8.46
C GLN A 272 0.30 11.54 -7.89
N TRP A 273 0.50 12.85 -7.81
CA TRP A 273 1.68 13.45 -7.21
C TRP A 273 1.74 13.17 -5.69
N PHE A 274 0.66 13.38 -4.94
CA PHE A 274 0.60 13.07 -3.51
C PHE A 274 0.83 11.59 -3.22
N THR A 275 0.33 10.71 -4.07
CA THR A 275 0.51 9.25 -3.92
C THR A 275 1.81 8.72 -4.55
N GLY A 276 2.75 9.60 -4.93
CA GLY A 276 4.06 9.20 -5.46
C GLY A 276 3.97 8.19 -6.60
N ASN A 277 3.03 8.35 -7.53
CA ASN A 277 2.79 7.45 -8.66
C ASN A 277 2.45 5.98 -8.29
N ILE A 278 2.22 5.64 -7.01
CA ILE A 278 1.95 4.24 -6.61
C ILE A 278 0.66 3.66 -7.23
N GLY A 279 -0.15 4.50 -7.87
CA GLY A 279 -1.30 4.05 -8.67
C GLY A 279 -0.91 3.16 -9.87
N PHE A 280 0.34 3.20 -10.34
CA PHE A 280 0.90 2.23 -11.29
C PHE A 280 1.32 0.93 -10.59
N HIS A 281 0.41 0.37 -9.79
CA HIS A 281 0.71 -0.69 -8.84
C HIS A 281 1.05 -2.02 -9.52
N HIS A 282 0.46 -2.30 -10.68
CA HIS A 282 0.79 -3.44 -11.53
C HIS A 282 2.28 -3.46 -11.96
N ILE A 283 2.87 -2.29 -12.25
CA ILE A 283 4.30 -2.19 -12.58
C ILE A 283 5.13 -2.32 -11.30
N HIS A 284 4.65 -1.74 -10.20
CA HIS A 284 5.31 -1.85 -8.91
C HIS A 284 5.39 -3.30 -8.43
N HIS A 285 4.29 -4.07 -8.53
CA HIS A 285 4.29 -5.51 -8.22
C HIS A 285 5.20 -6.31 -9.15
N LEU A 286 5.19 -6.00 -10.45
CA LEU A 286 6.07 -6.66 -11.42
C LEU A 286 7.55 -6.38 -11.12
N SER A 287 7.89 -5.18 -10.64
CA SER A 287 9.27 -4.78 -10.35
C SER A 287 9.34 -3.70 -9.27
N PRO A 288 9.35 -4.08 -7.98
CA PRO A 288 9.43 -3.13 -6.86
C PRO A 288 10.77 -2.38 -6.78
N ARG A 289 11.75 -2.75 -7.62
CA ARG A 289 13.03 -2.02 -7.79
C ARG A 289 12.90 -0.74 -8.61
N ILE A 290 11.78 -0.50 -9.28
CA ILE A 290 11.53 0.75 -10.00
C ILE A 290 11.13 1.81 -8.98
N PRO A 291 11.91 2.91 -8.80
CA PRO A 291 11.52 3.97 -7.90
C PRO A 291 10.22 4.64 -8.40
N ASN A 292 9.40 5.09 -7.48
CA ASN A 292 8.07 5.63 -7.74
C ASN A 292 8.05 6.73 -8.84
N TYR A 293 9.07 7.57 -8.90
CA TYR A 293 9.19 8.64 -9.88
C TYR A 293 9.52 8.16 -11.32
N ASN A 294 9.77 6.85 -11.52
CA ASN A 294 9.95 6.23 -12.83
C ASN A 294 8.77 5.36 -13.26
N LEU A 295 7.80 5.08 -12.38
CA LEU A 295 6.65 4.20 -12.67
C LEU A 295 5.80 4.71 -13.83
N GLU A 296 5.44 5.99 -13.82
CA GLU A 296 4.66 6.61 -14.90
C GLU A 296 5.40 6.57 -16.24
N ARG A 297 6.71 6.83 -16.21
CA ARG A 297 7.53 6.74 -17.41
C ARG A 297 7.58 5.33 -17.96
N CYS A 298 7.74 4.33 -17.08
CA CYS A 298 7.73 2.91 -17.46
C CYS A 298 6.40 2.52 -18.13
N HIS A 299 5.26 2.99 -17.58
CA HIS A 299 3.94 2.74 -18.17
C HIS A 299 3.80 3.36 -19.56
N ASN A 300 4.15 4.65 -19.70
CA ASN A 300 3.91 5.40 -20.92
C ASN A 300 4.82 4.98 -22.09
N GLU A 301 6.01 4.51 -21.81
CA GLU A 301 7.00 4.12 -22.86
C GLU A 301 6.82 2.66 -23.33
N ASN A 302 5.93 1.86 -22.70
CA ASN A 302 5.83 0.44 -23.04
C ASN A 302 4.38 -0.01 -23.29
N PRO A 303 4.06 -0.48 -24.51
CA PRO A 303 2.72 -0.96 -24.86
C PRO A 303 2.19 -2.09 -23.99
N LEU A 304 3.08 -2.94 -23.43
CA LEU A 304 2.73 -4.03 -22.52
C LEU A 304 1.86 -3.56 -21.35
N PHE A 305 2.12 -2.37 -20.83
CA PHE A 305 1.41 -1.83 -19.66
C PHE A 305 0.19 -0.97 -20.00
N GLN A 306 0.09 -0.51 -21.26
CA GLN A 306 -1.00 0.40 -21.68
C GLN A 306 -2.32 -0.31 -21.91
N ASN A 307 -2.30 -1.63 -22.13
CA ASN A 307 -3.52 -2.44 -22.32
C ASN A 307 -4.25 -2.79 -21.01
N ILE A 308 -3.70 -2.41 -19.86
CA ILE A 308 -4.32 -2.66 -18.56
C ILE A 308 -5.44 -1.66 -18.32
N LYS A 309 -6.66 -2.17 -18.09
CA LYS A 309 -7.85 -1.35 -17.82
C LYS A 309 -7.65 -0.55 -16.53
N PRO A 310 -7.68 0.80 -16.58
CA PRO A 310 -7.49 1.60 -15.40
C PRO A 310 -8.72 1.60 -14.50
N ILE A 311 -8.48 1.60 -13.20
CA ILE A 311 -9.46 2.01 -12.19
C ILE A 311 -9.32 3.52 -12.02
N THR A 312 -10.41 4.25 -12.12
CA THR A 312 -10.43 5.71 -11.86
C THR A 312 -10.84 5.98 -10.41
N PHE A 313 -10.66 7.22 -9.96
CA PHE A 313 -11.12 7.64 -8.63
C PHE A 313 -12.59 7.27 -8.39
N PHE A 314 -13.49 7.57 -9.32
CA PHE A 314 -14.92 7.26 -9.18
C PHE A 314 -15.22 5.76 -9.26
N THR A 315 -14.58 5.03 -10.17
CA THR A 315 -14.82 3.58 -10.28
C THR A 315 -14.23 2.78 -9.14
N SER A 316 -13.26 3.33 -8.40
CA SER A 316 -12.68 2.68 -7.21
C SER A 316 -13.71 2.45 -6.09
N PHE A 317 -14.75 3.26 -6.01
CA PHE A 317 -15.83 3.05 -5.02
C PHE A 317 -16.61 1.75 -5.23
N LYS A 318 -16.57 1.13 -6.42
CA LYS A 318 -17.11 -0.22 -6.63
C LYS A 318 -16.44 -1.27 -5.73
N SER A 319 -15.17 -1.06 -5.39
CA SER A 319 -14.43 -1.96 -4.49
C SER A 319 -15.08 -2.08 -3.11
N LEU A 320 -15.87 -1.08 -2.68
CA LEU A 320 -16.63 -1.14 -1.43
C LEU A 320 -17.70 -2.25 -1.42
N ALA A 321 -18.13 -2.73 -2.58
CA ALA A 321 -19.09 -3.81 -2.68
C ALA A 321 -18.45 -5.21 -2.52
N PHE A 322 -17.16 -5.34 -2.80
CA PHE A 322 -16.47 -6.62 -2.79
C PHE A 322 -16.15 -7.09 -1.36
N ARG A 323 -16.47 -8.37 -1.08
CA ARG A 323 -16.35 -8.94 0.26
C ARG A 323 -15.78 -10.35 0.28
N LEU A 324 -16.07 -11.16 -0.74
CA LEU A 324 -15.75 -12.58 -0.82
C LEU A 324 -15.15 -12.88 -2.18
N TRP A 325 -14.31 -13.90 -2.26
CA TRP A 325 -13.80 -14.44 -3.49
C TRP A 325 -14.64 -15.66 -3.94
N ASP A 326 -15.19 -15.59 -5.12
CA ASP A 326 -15.89 -16.70 -5.78
C ASP A 326 -14.89 -17.45 -6.68
N GLU A 327 -14.37 -18.58 -6.18
CA GLU A 327 -13.38 -19.38 -6.88
C GLU A 327 -13.92 -20.01 -8.17
N GLN A 328 -15.22 -20.35 -8.20
CA GLN A 328 -15.81 -21.01 -9.39
C GLN A 328 -15.93 -20.04 -10.56
N ASN A 329 -16.26 -18.78 -10.28
CA ASN A 329 -16.43 -17.75 -11.30
C ASN A 329 -15.25 -16.77 -11.37
N GLN A 330 -14.16 -17.02 -10.63
CA GLN A 330 -12.93 -16.22 -10.61
C GLN A 330 -13.20 -14.71 -10.47
N ARG A 331 -13.98 -14.32 -9.43
CA ARG A 331 -14.37 -12.92 -9.20
C ARG A 331 -14.65 -12.59 -7.75
N LEU A 332 -14.45 -11.33 -7.40
CA LEU A 332 -14.90 -10.78 -6.13
C LEU A 332 -16.41 -10.51 -6.15
N VAL A 333 -17.10 -10.88 -5.07
CA VAL A 333 -18.55 -10.71 -4.91
C VAL A 333 -18.91 -10.06 -3.59
N GLY A 334 -20.09 -9.45 -3.52
CA GLY A 334 -20.67 -8.92 -2.28
C GLY A 334 -21.42 -9.99 -1.48
N PHE A 335 -21.81 -9.66 -0.24
CA PHE A 335 -22.63 -10.58 0.57
C PHE A 335 -24.01 -10.85 -0.03
N ASP A 336 -24.55 -9.98 -0.90
CA ASP A 336 -25.83 -10.21 -1.55
C ASP A 336 -25.81 -11.38 -2.53
N TYR A 337 -24.64 -11.72 -3.05
CA TYR A 337 -24.42 -12.90 -3.88
C TYR A 337 -24.82 -14.20 -3.16
N LEU A 338 -24.59 -14.27 -1.84
CA LEU A 338 -24.99 -15.43 -1.02
C LEU A 338 -26.50 -15.67 -0.98
N LYS A 339 -27.33 -14.63 -1.19
CA LYS A 339 -28.79 -14.77 -1.27
C LYS A 339 -29.21 -15.39 -2.61
N GLN A 340 -28.45 -15.15 -3.67
CA GLN A 340 -28.70 -15.73 -5.00
C GLN A 340 -28.39 -17.23 -5.01
N LEU A 341 -27.25 -17.63 -4.40
CA LEU A 341 -26.87 -19.05 -4.27
C LEU A 341 -27.86 -19.89 -3.44
N LYS A 342 -28.68 -19.30 -2.58
CA LYS A 342 -29.71 -20.04 -1.82
C LYS A 342 -31.02 -20.21 -2.59
N LYS A 343 -31.19 -19.52 -3.71
CA LYS A 343 -32.39 -19.57 -4.54
C LYS A 343 -32.22 -20.45 -5.78
N SER A 344 -30.97 -20.75 -6.15
CA SER A 344 -30.59 -21.75 -7.17
C SER A 344 -30.43 -23.15 -6.54
#